data_d53d9693d8e9e34ce6b6e7a16bf503b2
#
_entry.id   d53d9693d8e9e34ce6b6e7a16bf503b2
#
_cell.length_a   1.000
_cell.length_b   1.000
_cell.length_c   1.000
_cell.angle_alpha   90.00
_cell.angle_beta   90.00
_cell.angle_gamma   90.00
#
_symmetry.space_group_name_H-M   'P 1'
#
loop_
_entity.id
_entity.type
_entity.pdbx_description
1 polymer ?
#
loop_
_entity_poly.entity_id
_entity_poly.type
_entity_poly.pdbx_seq_one_letter_code
_entity_poly.pdbx_strand_id
1 'polypeptide(L)'
;MSKKRIGIAVMALGMFLWAAVAYASPEAPRLLSPPMALPVPSGFLKVLLLLTFFVHLVLVNVLLGSVILSVIDRRASASDRKGGVAFMPKVLALAVNFGVAPFLFLQVLYGHFLYPSIVLMAVWWMFVALFAMLAYYGLYVSDGAVRPARRTPILFLSALLLLMTAFLLSNASTLMLRPDFWFRWFSEPHGHLLNTSDPTLFPRYLHILLASLAVGGLTMAWRARWSKRDPEVDREEAERRFRRGLDWFFYVSLAQVPVG
;
A
#
# COMPACT_ATOMS: atom_id res chain seq x y z
N MET A 1 -12.99 17.17 -18.58
CA MET A 1 -12.95 15.68 -18.56
C MET A 1 -14.30 15.16 -19.03
N SER A 2 -14.35 14.39 -20.10
CA SER A 2 -15.60 13.90 -20.70
C SER A 2 -16.29 12.91 -19.74
N LYS A 3 -17.64 12.97 -19.65
CA LYS A 3 -18.48 12.05 -18.84
C LYS A 3 -18.18 10.56 -19.12
N LYS A 4 -17.72 10.20 -20.33
CA LYS A 4 -17.26 8.86 -20.69
C LYS A 4 -16.06 8.36 -19.88
N ARG A 5 -15.11 9.23 -19.52
CA ARG A 5 -13.91 8.86 -18.76
C ARG A 5 -14.20 8.57 -17.28
N ILE A 6 -15.21 9.24 -16.72
CA ILE A 6 -15.68 8.96 -15.33
C ILE A 6 -16.38 7.61 -15.26
N GLY A 7 -17.18 7.27 -16.27
CA GLY A 7 -17.88 5.97 -16.32
C GLY A 7 -16.92 4.78 -16.39
N ILE A 8 -15.82 4.89 -17.12
CA ILE A 8 -14.81 3.83 -17.22
C ILE A 8 -14.06 3.63 -15.88
N ALA A 9 -13.73 4.72 -15.18
CA ALA A 9 -13.08 4.64 -13.87
C ALA A 9 -13.99 4.02 -12.80
N VAL A 10 -15.30 4.30 -12.83
CA VAL A 10 -16.27 3.71 -11.91
C VAL A 10 -16.51 2.23 -12.20
N MET A 11 -16.54 1.83 -13.48
CA MET A 11 -16.64 0.40 -13.86
C MET A 11 -15.38 -0.37 -13.46
N ALA A 12 -14.18 0.19 -13.64
CA ALA A 12 -12.93 -0.44 -13.22
C ALA A 12 -12.88 -0.64 -11.69
N LEU A 13 -13.37 0.34 -10.92
CA LEU A 13 -13.46 0.23 -9.45
C LEU A 13 -14.48 -0.84 -9.01
N GLY A 14 -15.60 -0.97 -9.73
CA GLY A 14 -16.62 -1.99 -9.47
C GLY A 14 -16.15 -3.43 -9.77
N MET A 15 -15.37 -3.62 -10.84
CA MET A 15 -14.76 -4.92 -11.17
C MET A 15 -13.70 -5.33 -10.15
N PHE A 16 -12.97 -4.36 -9.58
CA PHE A 16 -11.95 -4.62 -8.56
C PHE A 16 -12.55 -5.17 -7.26
N LEU A 17 -13.71 -4.67 -6.85
CA LEU A 17 -14.43 -5.16 -5.67
C LEU A 17 -15.00 -6.59 -5.86
N TRP A 18 -15.25 -7.01 -7.10
CA TRP A 18 -15.83 -8.32 -7.40
C TRP A 18 -14.76 -9.42 -7.48
N ALA A 19 -13.56 -9.12 -7.98
CA ALA A 19 -12.47 -10.08 -8.10
C ALA A 19 -11.90 -10.53 -6.73
N ALA A 20 -12.01 -9.69 -5.69
CA ALA A 20 -11.53 -10.01 -4.34
C ALA A 20 -12.33 -11.11 -3.63
N VAL A 21 -13.51 -11.51 -4.14
CA VAL A 21 -14.42 -12.48 -3.50
C VAL A 21 -14.23 -13.91 -3.99
N ALA A 22 -13.49 -14.14 -5.06
CA ALA A 22 -13.63 -15.39 -5.88
C ALA A 22 -12.63 -16.53 -5.60
N TYR A 23 -11.67 -16.41 -4.67
CA TYR A 23 -10.67 -17.47 -4.45
C TYR A 23 -10.59 -17.99 -3.02
N ALA A 24 -11.56 -18.79 -2.60
CA ALA A 24 -11.38 -19.74 -1.49
C ALA A 24 -11.33 -21.16 -2.09
N SER A 25 -10.19 -21.85 -1.96
CA SER A 25 -10.10 -23.24 -2.40
C SER A 25 -10.96 -24.15 -1.48
N PRO A 26 -11.68 -25.14 -2.03
CA PRO A 26 -12.63 -25.96 -1.25
C PRO A 26 -12.00 -26.91 -0.21
N GLU A 27 -10.69 -27.12 -0.22
CA GLU A 27 -10.02 -28.11 0.63
C GLU A 27 -9.45 -27.59 1.96
N ALA A 28 -9.41 -26.28 2.15
CA ALA A 28 -8.90 -25.66 3.37
C ALA A 28 -9.68 -25.94 4.69
N PRO A 29 -10.99 -26.29 4.67
CA PRO A 29 -11.79 -26.43 5.89
C PRO A 29 -11.36 -27.57 6.84
N ARG A 30 -10.67 -28.60 6.36
CA ARG A 30 -10.35 -29.80 7.15
C ARG A 30 -9.16 -29.62 8.10
N LEU A 31 -8.32 -28.62 7.89
CA LEU A 31 -7.09 -28.37 8.65
C LEU A 31 -7.27 -27.28 9.72
N LEU A 32 -8.43 -26.63 9.75
CA LEU A 32 -8.67 -25.48 10.60
C LEU A 32 -9.60 -25.82 11.75
N SER A 33 -9.24 -25.41 12.95
CA SER A 33 -10.15 -25.45 14.09
C SER A 33 -11.39 -24.60 13.80
N PRO A 34 -12.59 -25.03 14.23
CA PRO A 34 -13.79 -24.23 14.08
C PRO A 34 -13.60 -22.87 14.72
N PRO A 35 -14.09 -21.79 14.12
CA PRO A 35 -13.97 -20.45 14.69
C PRO A 35 -14.67 -20.40 16.06
N MET A 36 -14.02 -19.76 17.03
CA MET A 36 -14.63 -19.52 18.34
C MET A 36 -15.87 -18.62 18.21
N ALA A 37 -16.88 -18.86 19.07
CA ALA A 37 -18.05 -18.00 19.11
C ALA A 37 -17.63 -16.56 19.48
N LEU A 38 -18.05 -15.60 18.66
CA LEU A 38 -17.77 -14.19 18.90
C LEU A 38 -18.93 -13.58 19.73
N PRO A 39 -18.63 -12.68 20.68
CA PRO A 39 -19.66 -11.99 21.50
C PRO A 39 -20.48 -10.96 20.69
N VAL A 40 -20.05 -10.66 19.45
CA VAL A 40 -20.69 -9.72 18.51
C VAL A 40 -20.93 -10.39 17.15
N PRO A 41 -21.96 -9.96 16.40
CA PRO A 41 -22.18 -10.51 15.05
C PRO A 41 -20.96 -10.33 14.15
N SER A 42 -20.50 -11.42 13.54
CA SER A 42 -19.31 -11.41 12.66
C SER A 42 -19.46 -10.46 11.47
N GLY A 43 -20.69 -10.26 10.97
CA GLY A 43 -20.98 -9.31 9.90
C GLY A 43 -20.61 -7.87 10.24
N PHE A 44 -20.88 -7.43 11.46
CA PHE A 44 -20.49 -6.10 11.92
C PHE A 44 -18.97 -5.91 11.93
N LEU A 45 -18.23 -6.90 12.46
CA LEU A 45 -16.76 -6.85 12.47
C LEU A 45 -16.16 -6.88 11.07
N LYS A 46 -16.78 -7.62 10.12
CA LYS A 46 -16.38 -7.64 8.70
C LYS A 46 -16.54 -6.28 8.04
N VAL A 47 -17.64 -5.58 8.30
CA VAL A 47 -17.85 -4.21 7.78
C VAL A 47 -16.80 -3.26 8.32
N LEU A 48 -16.50 -3.31 9.63
CA LEU A 48 -15.45 -2.49 10.24
C LEU A 48 -14.06 -2.82 9.67
N LEU A 49 -13.76 -4.11 9.49
CA LEU A 49 -12.52 -4.54 8.82
C LEU A 49 -12.39 -3.91 7.43
N LEU A 50 -13.41 -4.06 6.60
CA LEU A 50 -13.38 -3.56 5.22
C LEU A 50 -13.27 -2.04 5.16
N LEU A 51 -14.03 -1.32 5.99
CA LEU A 51 -13.99 0.13 6.03
C LEU A 51 -12.62 0.67 6.47
N THR A 52 -12.09 0.15 7.57
CA THR A 52 -10.78 0.59 8.09
C THR A 52 -9.64 0.17 7.17
N PHE A 53 -9.71 -1.01 6.59
CA PHE A 53 -8.73 -1.49 5.61
C PHE A 53 -8.75 -0.66 4.32
N PHE A 54 -9.92 -0.26 3.83
CA PHE A 54 -10.04 0.64 2.68
C PHE A 54 -9.34 1.98 2.93
N VAL A 55 -9.60 2.60 4.09
CA VAL A 55 -8.93 3.87 4.47
C VAL A 55 -7.43 3.67 4.55
N HIS A 56 -6.97 2.59 5.19
CA HIS A 56 -5.54 2.24 5.26
C HIS A 56 -4.92 2.11 3.86
N LEU A 57 -5.55 1.35 2.96
CA LEU A 57 -5.05 1.16 1.59
C LEU A 57 -4.97 2.48 0.81
N VAL A 58 -5.95 3.37 0.95
CA VAL A 58 -5.90 4.68 0.30
C VAL A 58 -4.69 5.47 0.80
N LEU A 59 -4.46 5.52 2.12
CA LEU A 59 -3.32 6.23 2.71
C LEU A 59 -1.98 5.64 2.28
N VAL A 60 -1.86 4.30 2.27
CA VAL A 60 -0.64 3.61 1.82
C VAL A 60 -0.37 3.90 0.34
N ASN A 61 -1.38 3.86 -0.52
CA ASN A 61 -1.23 4.14 -1.94
C ASN A 61 -0.85 5.61 -2.18
N VAL A 62 -1.47 6.56 -1.48
CA VAL A 62 -1.09 7.97 -1.52
C VAL A 62 0.37 8.15 -1.11
N LEU A 63 0.79 7.52 -0.02
CA LEU A 63 2.16 7.62 0.49
C LEU A 63 3.16 7.02 -0.50
N LEU A 64 3.03 5.72 -0.76
CA LEU A 64 4.01 4.95 -1.55
C LEU A 64 4.14 5.52 -2.96
N GLY A 65 3.02 5.81 -3.63
CA GLY A 65 3.01 6.43 -4.95
C GLY A 65 3.65 7.82 -4.95
N SER A 66 3.35 8.66 -3.95
CA SER A 66 3.96 10.00 -3.85
C SER A 66 5.46 9.94 -3.60
N VAL A 67 5.94 9.03 -2.75
CA VAL A 67 7.38 8.86 -2.48
C VAL A 67 8.09 8.39 -3.75
N ILE A 68 7.58 7.36 -4.43
CA ILE A 68 8.19 6.84 -5.67
C ILE A 68 8.21 7.92 -6.76
N LEU A 69 7.09 8.60 -7.02
CA LEU A 69 7.03 9.66 -8.02
C LEU A 69 7.96 10.83 -7.70
N SER A 70 8.17 11.14 -6.41
CA SER A 70 9.14 12.17 -6.01
C SER A 70 10.60 11.77 -6.25
N VAL A 71 10.90 10.48 -6.26
CA VAL A 71 12.23 9.95 -6.64
C VAL A 71 12.41 9.99 -8.14
N ILE A 72 11.39 9.60 -8.92
CA ILE A 72 11.43 9.55 -10.39
C ILE A 72 11.47 10.97 -10.96
N ASP A 73 10.60 11.86 -10.49
CA ASP A 73 10.47 13.23 -10.97
C ASP A 73 11.25 14.23 -10.09
N ARG A 74 12.56 14.25 -10.28
CA ARG A 74 13.46 15.15 -9.53
C ARG A 74 13.13 16.63 -9.74
N ARG A 75 12.56 17.01 -10.89
CA ARG A 75 12.19 18.40 -11.22
C ARG A 75 10.96 18.83 -10.44
N ALA A 76 9.96 17.96 -10.32
CA ALA A 76 8.79 18.23 -9.47
C ALA A 76 9.18 18.43 -8.00
N SER A 77 10.16 17.68 -7.51
CA SER A 77 10.67 17.79 -6.14
C SER A 77 11.46 19.07 -5.89
N ALA A 78 12.16 19.63 -6.89
CA ALA A 78 12.98 20.83 -6.75
C ALA A 78 12.17 22.13 -6.70
N SER A 79 11.07 22.21 -7.45
CA SER A 79 10.17 23.37 -7.49
C SER A 79 9.20 23.42 -6.32
N ASP A 80 8.96 22.31 -5.64
CA ASP A 80 8.03 22.18 -4.52
C ASP A 80 8.74 22.42 -3.16
N ARG A 81 9.54 23.50 -3.08
CA ARG A 81 10.38 23.82 -1.92
C ARG A 81 9.61 24.06 -0.62
N LYS A 82 8.30 24.38 -0.71
CA LYS A 82 7.45 24.71 0.45
C LYS A 82 6.32 23.70 0.68
N GLY A 83 6.58 22.37 0.60
CA GLY A 83 5.55 21.42 1.00
C GLY A 83 5.42 20.12 0.22
N GLY A 84 6.22 19.91 -0.84
CA GLY A 84 6.11 18.74 -1.71
C GLY A 84 6.28 17.39 -1.03
N VAL A 85 7.09 17.35 0.02
CA VAL A 85 7.39 16.14 0.80
C VAL A 85 6.82 16.23 2.22
N ALA A 86 6.54 17.44 2.73
CA ALA A 86 6.10 17.70 4.12
C ALA A 86 4.84 16.92 4.54
N PHE A 87 3.97 16.54 3.60
CA PHE A 87 2.79 15.76 3.92
C PHE A 87 3.07 14.25 4.08
N MET A 88 4.15 13.73 3.50
CA MET A 88 4.44 12.29 3.45
C MET A 88 4.64 11.67 4.85
N PRO A 89 5.44 12.27 5.78
CA PRO A 89 5.53 11.74 7.13
C PRO A 89 4.17 11.71 7.85
N LYS A 90 3.32 12.72 7.62
CA LYS A 90 1.98 12.79 8.20
C LYS A 90 1.07 11.69 7.65
N VAL A 91 1.13 11.45 6.34
CA VAL A 91 0.37 10.36 5.70
C VAL A 91 0.86 9.00 6.18
N LEU A 92 2.18 8.82 6.37
CA LEU A 92 2.72 7.58 6.92
C LEU A 92 2.22 7.34 8.36
N ALA A 93 2.25 8.37 9.21
CA ALA A 93 1.72 8.27 10.57
C ALA A 93 0.23 7.89 10.57
N LEU A 94 -0.58 8.52 9.70
CA LEU A 94 -1.99 8.16 9.53
C LEU A 94 -2.15 6.74 8.98
N ALA A 95 -1.36 6.33 7.98
CA ALA A 95 -1.42 5.00 7.41
C ALA A 95 -1.13 3.92 8.47
N VAL A 96 -0.12 4.12 9.32
CA VAL A 96 0.18 3.20 10.44
C VAL A 96 -0.99 3.15 11.42
N ASN A 97 -1.51 4.29 11.87
CA ASN A 97 -2.64 4.32 12.81
C ASN A 97 -3.89 3.63 12.24
N PHE A 98 -4.26 3.94 10.99
CA PHE A 98 -5.39 3.30 10.32
C PHE A 98 -5.11 1.85 9.93
N GLY A 99 -3.86 1.39 9.94
CA GLY A 99 -3.47 -0.01 9.72
C GLY A 99 -3.69 -0.88 10.97
N VAL A 100 -3.60 -0.31 12.16
CA VAL A 100 -3.81 -1.04 13.42
C VAL A 100 -5.25 -1.55 13.52
N ALA A 101 -6.25 -0.75 13.20
CA ALA A 101 -7.65 -1.14 13.32
C ALA A 101 -8.02 -2.37 12.45
N PRO A 102 -7.78 -2.40 11.12
CA PRO A 102 -8.06 -3.58 10.32
C PRO A 102 -7.22 -4.79 10.74
N PHE A 103 -5.99 -4.58 11.23
CA PHE A 103 -5.16 -5.67 11.75
C PHE A 103 -5.79 -6.32 12.99
N LEU A 104 -6.35 -5.53 13.92
CA LEU A 104 -7.08 -6.06 15.09
C LEU A 104 -8.35 -6.81 14.68
N PHE A 105 -9.15 -6.28 13.73
CA PHE A 105 -10.32 -7.00 13.23
C PHE A 105 -9.93 -8.29 12.49
N LEU A 106 -8.82 -8.27 11.76
CA LEU A 106 -8.29 -9.46 11.09
C LEU A 106 -7.87 -10.54 12.10
N GLN A 107 -7.24 -10.15 13.22
CA GLN A 107 -6.90 -11.07 14.30
C GLN A 107 -8.13 -11.75 14.92
N VAL A 108 -9.18 -10.97 15.15
CA VAL A 108 -10.42 -11.50 15.76
C VAL A 108 -11.17 -12.42 14.80
N LEU A 109 -11.28 -12.03 13.53
CA LEU A 109 -12.07 -12.77 12.53
C LEU A 109 -11.31 -13.96 11.93
N TYR A 110 -10.00 -13.79 11.69
CA TYR A 110 -9.16 -14.68 10.90
C TYR A 110 -7.83 -14.99 11.57
N GLY A 111 -7.78 -14.93 12.91
CA GLY A 111 -6.57 -15.18 13.69
C GLY A 111 -5.95 -16.54 13.40
N HIS A 112 -6.77 -17.58 13.21
CA HIS A 112 -6.35 -18.93 12.86
C HIS A 112 -5.62 -19.05 11.50
N PHE A 113 -5.75 -18.06 10.62
CA PHE A 113 -4.95 -17.92 9.40
C PHE A 113 -3.75 -16.97 9.59
N LEU A 114 -3.98 -15.89 10.33
CA LEU A 114 -3.00 -14.84 10.50
C LEU A 114 -1.81 -15.29 11.37
N TYR A 115 -2.08 -15.89 12.53
CA TYR A 115 -1.01 -16.26 13.44
C TYR A 115 -0.03 -17.29 12.87
N PRO A 116 -0.46 -18.38 12.19
CA PRO A 116 0.49 -19.27 11.52
C PRO A 116 1.36 -18.54 10.49
N SER A 117 0.78 -17.65 9.68
CA SER A 117 1.54 -16.89 8.69
C SER A 117 2.61 -15.99 9.32
N ILE A 118 2.27 -15.32 10.44
CA ILE A 118 3.21 -14.46 11.17
C ILE A 118 4.32 -15.28 11.81
N VAL A 119 3.99 -16.44 12.41
CA VAL A 119 4.98 -17.31 13.07
C VAL A 119 5.97 -17.87 12.06
N LEU A 120 5.50 -18.30 10.89
CA LEU A 120 6.35 -18.82 9.82
C LEU A 120 7.39 -17.79 9.33
N MET A 121 7.02 -16.52 9.30
CA MET A 121 7.88 -15.42 8.88
C MET A 121 8.28 -14.47 10.01
N ALA A 122 8.35 -14.96 11.25
CA ALA A 122 8.50 -14.12 12.45
C ALA A 122 9.69 -13.16 12.39
N VAL A 123 10.84 -13.61 11.88
CA VAL A 123 12.03 -12.77 11.70
C VAL A 123 11.74 -11.62 10.74
N TRP A 124 11.11 -11.91 9.60
CA TRP A 124 10.76 -10.89 8.60
C TRP A 124 9.66 -9.97 9.10
N TRP A 125 8.74 -10.48 9.92
CA TRP A 125 7.69 -9.69 10.53
C TRP A 125 8.23 -8.57 11.42
N MET A 126 9.32 -8.82 12.15
CA MET A 126 9.99 -7.78 12.93
C MET A 126 10.54 -6.65 12.05
N PHE A 127 11.01 -6.97 10.85
CA PHE A 127 11.50 -5.96 9.91
C PHE A 127 10.38 -5.06 9.34
N VAL A 128 9.12 -5.47 9.35
CA VAL A 128 7.99 -4.62 8.93
C VAL A 128 7.96 -3.34 9.77
N ALA A 129 8.01 -3.46 11.10
CA ALA A 129 8.02 -2.31 11.99
C ALA A 129 9.31 -1.49 11.84
N LEU A 130 10.47 -2.15 11.80
CA LEU A 130 11.76 -1.48 11.65
C LEU A 130 11.84 -0.68 10.35
N PHE A 131 11.45 -1.25 9.22
CA PHE A 131 11.49 -0.57 7.93
C PHE A 131 10.51 0.59 7.88
N ALA A 132 9.30 0.44 8.44
CA ALA A 132 8.35 1.55 8.53
C ALA A 132 8.89 2.71 9.39
N MET A 133 9.54 2.42 10.53
CA MET A 133 10.16 3.43 11.38
C MET A 133 11.31 4.14 10.69
N LEU A 134 12.21 3.41 10.04
CA LEU A 134 13.33 3.99 9.30
C LEU A 134 12.86 4.83 8.10
N ALA A 135 11.83 4.35 7.38
CA ALA A 135 11.21 5.12 6.30
C ALA A 135 10.58 6.41 6.84
N TYR A 136 9.86 6.35 7.97
CA TYR A 136 9.29 7.53 8.60
C TYR A 136 10.37 8.56 8.94
N TYR A 137 11.47 8.12 9.57
CA TYR A 137 12.60 8.99 9.89
C TYR A 137 13.22 9.60 8.63
N GLY A 138 13.45 8.80 7.60
CA GLY A 138 13.97 9.26 6.31
C GLY A 138 13.06 10.33 5.66
N LEU A 139 11.75 10.11 5.64
CA LEU A 139 10.79 11.08 5.13
C LEU A 139 10.80 12.37 5.95
N TYR A 140 10.86 12.27 7.27
CA TYR A 140 10.92 13.42 8.17
C TYR A 140 12.19 14.26 7.96
N VAL A 141 13.35 13.60 7.88
CA VAL A 141 14.63 14.26 7.61
C VAL A 141 14.66 14.89 6.21
N SER A 142 14.04 14.25 5.22
CA SER A 142 13.99 14.78 3.84
C SER A 142 13.17 16.05 3.71
N ASP A 143 12.26 16.33 4.66
CA ASP A 143 11.42 17.53 4.66
C ASP A 143 12.14 18.76 5.23
N GLY A 144 12.93 18.60 6.28
CA GLY A 144 13.28 19.73 7.13
C GLY A 144 14.64 20.39 6.92
N ALA A 145 15.73 19.67 6.81
CA ALA A 145 17.05 20.25 7.08
C ALA A 145 18.17 19.79 6.16
N VAL A 146 17.89 18.98 5.17
CA VAL A 146 18.94 18.37 4.37
C VAL A 146 19.27 19.21 3.13
N ARG A 147 20.56 19.36 2.85
CA ARG A 147 21.02 19.93 1.59
C ARG A 147 20.30 19.24 0.42
N PRO A 148 19.86 19.97 -0.63
CA PRO A 148 19.10 19.41 -1.76
C PRO A 148 19.73 18.15 -2.38
N ALA A 149 21.06 18.08 -2.41
CA ALA A 149 21.81 16.93 -2.92
C ALA A 149 21.58 15.62 -2.13
N ARG A 150 21.27 15.71 -0.83
CA ARG A 150 21.04 14.54 0.04
C ARG A 150 19.56 14.11 0.07
N ARG A 151 18.65 14.94 -0.37
CA ARG A 151 17.20 14.68 -0.32
C ARG A 151 16.82 13.48 -1.17
N THR A 152 17.27 13.42 -2.42
CA THR A 152 16.93 12.33 -3.35
C THR A 152 17.39 10.95 -2.85
N PRO A 153 18.64 10.74 -2.40
CA PRO A 153 19.05 9.43 -1.87
C PRO A 153 18.29 9.03 -0.60
N ILE A 154 17.92 9.97 0.26
CA ILE A 154 17.11 9.68 1.45
C ILE A 154 15.70 9.27 1.05
N LEU A 155 15.07 9.97 0.10
CA LEU A 155 13.76 9.59 -0.43
C LEU A 155 13.81 8.23 -1.13
N PHE A 156 14.86 7.94 -1.89
CA PHE A 156 15.06 6.64 -2.51
C PHE A 156 15.15 5.52 -1.47
N LEU A 157 15.96 5.72 -0.43
CA LEU A 157 16.06 4.74 0.66
C LEU A 157 14.70 4.55 1.36
N SER A 158 13.99 5.64 1.65
CA SER A 158 12.65 5.57 2.24
C SER A 158 11.66 4.83 1.34
N ALA A 159 11.71 5.08 0.02
CA ALA A 159 10.91 4.34 -0.95
C ALA A 159 11.22 2.84 -0.93
N LEU A 160 12.52 2.47 -0.90
CA LEU A 160 12.95 1.08 -0.84
C LEU A 160 12.46 0.39 0.43
N LEU A 161 12.57 1.04 1.59
CA LEU A 161 12.09 0.50 2.87
C LEU A 161 10.57 0.30 2.88
N LEU A 162 9.81 1.24 2.32
CA LEU A 162 8.35 1.11 2.17
C LEU A 162 7.99 -0.02 1.20
N LEU A 163 8.72 -0.17 0.11
CA LEU A 163 8.54 -1.28 -0.84
C LEU A 163 8.82 -2.63 -0.18
N MET A 164 9.88 -2.74 0.62
CA MET A 164 10.17 -3.95 1.39
C MET A 164 9.06 -4.25 2.39
N THR A 165 8.56 -3.24 3.11
CA THR A 165 7.41 -3.39 4.01
C THR A 165 6.18 -3.91 3.27
N ALA A 166 5.83 -3.33 2.12
CA ALA A 166 4.71 -3.78 1.30
C ALA A 166 4.90 -5.21 0.79
N PHE A 167 6.12 -5.58 0.40
CA PHE A 167 6.45 -6.95 0.00
C PHE A 167 6.25 -7.96 1.14
N LEU A 168 6.76 -7.66 2.33
CA LEU A 168 6.61 -8.53 3.49
C LEU A 168 5.15 -8.70 3.92
N LEU A 169 4.36 -7.63 3.87
CA LEU A 169 2.92 -7.70 4.15
C LEU A 169 2.16 -8.48 3.07
N SER A 170 2.53 -8.33 1.80
CA SER A 170 1.98 -9.14 0.71
C SER A 170 2.32 -10.62 0.89
N ASN A 171 3.55 -10.92 1.33
CA ASN A 171 3.99 -12.28 1.62
C ASN A 171 3.17 -12.88 2.77
N ALA A 172 2.98 -12.15 3.89
CA ALA A 172 2.15 -12.59 4.99
C ALA A 172 0.70 -12.90 4.54
N SER A 173 0.14 -12.05 3.69
CA SER A 173 -1.22 -12.24 3.17
C SER A 173 -1.36 -13.48 2.28
N THR A 174 -0.36 -13.82 1.48
CA THR A 174 -0.36 -15.06 0.68
C THR A 174 -0.15 -16.29 1.54
N LEU A 175 0.68 -16.22 2.58
CA LEU A 175 0.85 -17.31 3.55
C LEU A 175 -0.44 -17.63 4.31
N MET A 176 -1.27 -16.64 4.61
CA MET A 176 -2.58 -16.86 5.21
C MET A 176 -3.49 -17.77 4.36
N LEU A 177 -3.32 -17.73 3.05
CA LEU A 177 -4.12 -18.48 2.08
C LEU A 177 -3.53 -19.87 1.75
N ARG A 178 -2.43 -20.25 2.38
CA ARG A 178 -1.68 -21.49 2.10
C ARG A 178 -1.51 -22.37 3.35
N PRO A 179 -2.61 -22.95 3.89
CA PRO A 179 -2.53 -23.87 5.05
C PRO A 179 -1.64 -25.08 4.80
N ASP A 180 -1.56 -25.56 3.56
CA ASP A 180 -0.63 -26.61 3.13
C ASP A 180 0.82 -26.27 3.38
N PHE A 181 1.21 -25.01 3.19
CA PHE A 181 2.56 -24.53 3.40
C PHE A 181 2.95 -24.44 4.88
N TRP A 182 2.00 -24.34 5.81
CA TRP A 182 2.26 -24.18 7.23
C TRP A 182 2.97 -25.39 7.86
N PHE A 183 2.80 -26.57 7.27
CA PHE A 183 3.49 -27.80 7.74
C PHE A 183 5.01 -27.72 7.60
N ARG A 184 5.55 -26.80 6.80
CA ARG A 184 7.00 -26.55 6.71
C ARG A 184 7.60 -26.06 8.02
N TRP A 185 6.79 -25.55 8.95
CA TRP A 185 7.25 -25.22 10.29
C TRP A 185 7.93 -26.41 10.98
N PHE A 186 7.47 -27.60 10.78
CA PHE A 186 8.03 -28.80 11.42
C PHE A 186 9.41 -29.20 10.87
N SER A 187 9.73 -28.80 9.67
CA SER A 187 11.06 -29.01 9.06
C SER A 187 11.98 -27.79 9.19
N GLU A 188 11.42 -26.59 9.28
CA GLU A 188 12.15 -25.31 9.28
C GLU A 188 11.61 -24.35 10.35
N PRO A 189 11.78 -24.63 11.67
CA PRO A 189 11.14 -23.89 12.76
C PRO A 189 11.86 -22.58 13.13
N HIS A 190 12.49 -21.90 12.16
CA HIS A 190 13.35 -20.75 12.43
C HIS A 190 12.67 -19.38 12.17
N GLY A 191 11.42 -19.37 11.72
CA GLY A 191 10.66 -18.12 11.53
C GLY A 191 11.11 -17.21 10.38
N HIS A 192 11.82 -17.73 9.38
CA HIS A 192 12.24 -16.97 8.19
C HIS A 192 11.70 -17.50 6.87
N LEU A 193 10.62 -18.26 6.93
CA LEU A 193 9.96 -18.75 5.72
C LEU A 193 9.29 -17.59 4.97
N LEU A 194 9.51 -17.54 3.67
CA LEU A 194 8.84 -16.67 2.74
C LEU A 194 8.11 -17.51 1.69
N ASN A 195 6.94 -17.07 1.28
CA ASN A 195 6.10 -17.75 0.29
C ASN A 195 6.46 -17.36 -1.15
N THR A 196 7.75 -17.27 -1.46
CA THR A 196 8.23 -16.83 -2.78
C THR A 196 7.92 -17.81 -3.92
N SER A 197 7.59 -19.04 -3.58
CA SER A 197 7.13 -20.07 -4.54
C SER A 197 5.66 -19.93 -4.94
N ASP A 198 4.91 -19.05 -4.28
CA ASP A 198 3.51 -18.82 -4.63
C ASP A 198 3.41 -17.99 -5.92
N PRO A 199 2.77 -18.51 -6.98
CA PRO A 199 2.67 -17.80 -8.25
C PRO A 199 1.85 -16.51 -8.14
N THR A 200 1.02 -16.36 -7.10
CA THR A 200 0.17 -15.18 -6.92
C THR A 200 0.87 -14.04 -6.16
N LEU A 201 2.00 -14.31 -5.49
CA LEU A 201 2.70 -13.31 -4.68
C LEU A 201 3.15 -12.11 -5.54
N PHE A 202 3.91 -12.38 -6.59
CA PHE A 202 4.48 -11.32 -7.44
C PHE A 202 3.42 -10.53 -8.22
N PRO A 203 2.42 -11.18 -8.85
CA PRO A 203 1.30 -10.43 -9.46
C PRO A 203 0.56 -9.54 -8.47
N ARG A 204 0.23 -10.03 -7.27
CA ARG A 204 -0.42 -9.23 -6.22
C ARG A 204 0.44 -8.04 -5.78
N TYR A 205 1.73 -8.29 -5.53
CA TYR A 205 2.66 -7.24 -5.16
C TYR A 205 2.81 -6.18 -6.27
N LEU A 206 2.93 -6.61 -7.53
CA LEU A 206 2.98 -5.71 -8.68
C LEU A 206 1.68 -4.89 -8.82
N HIS A 207 0.53 -5.52 -8.60
CA HIS A 207 -0.76 -4.85 -8.62
C HIS A 207 -0.83 -3.72 -7.56
N ILE A 208 -0.38 -4.00 -6.33
CA ILE A 208 -0.29 -2.98 -5.26
C ILE A 208 0.64 -1.84 -5.66
N LEU A 209 1.77 -2.14 -6.28
CA LEU A 209 2.75 -1.15 -6.73
C LEU A 209 2.16 -0.25 -7.82
N LEU A 210 1.52 -0.83 -8.83
CA LEU A 210 0.84 -0.07 -9.89
C LEU A 210 -0.30 0.77 -9.33
N ALA A 211 -1.13 0.22 -8.44
CA ALA A 211 -2.18 0.96 -7.76
C ALA A 211 -1.62 2.18 -7.01
N SER A 212 -0.50 1.99 -6.30
CA SER A 212 0.16 3.08 -5.59
C SER A 212 0.66 4.17 -6.53
N LEU A 213 1.26 3.81 -7.66
CA LEU A 213 1.71 4.77 -8.66
C LEU A 213 0.53 5.54 -9.28
N ALA A 214 -0.58 4.86 -9.59
CA ALA A 214 -1.78 5.50 -10.13
C ALA A 214 -2.37 6.52 -9.12
N VAL A 215 -2.54 6.10 -7.87
CA VAL A 215 -3.04 6.98 -6.79
C VAL A 215 -2.05 8.11 -6.49
N GLY A 216 -0.74 7.84 -6.55
CA GLY A 216 0.31 8.86 -6.44
C GLY A 216 0.22 9.91 -7.54
N GLY A 217 -0.03 9.50 -8.79
CA GLY A 217 -0.29 10.39 -9.91
C GLY A 217 -1.51 11.26 -9.69
N LEU A 218 -2.62 10.67 -9.21
CA LEU A 218 -3.83 11.41 -8.87
C LEU A 218 -3.58 12.40 -7.72
N THR A 219 -2.80 11.99 -6.71
CA THR A 219 -2.40 12.88 -5.60
C THR A 219 -1.57 14.05 -6.10
N MET A 220 -0.63 13.82 -7.02
CA MET A 220 0.17 14.88 -7.65
C MET A 220 -0.72 15.86 -8.42
N ALA A 221 -1.67 15.37 -9.22
CA ALA A 221 -2.63 16.21 -9.94
C ALA A 221 -3.51 17.02 -8.97
N TRP A 222 -4.04 16.39 -7.93
CA TRP A 222 -4.84 17.07 -6.91
C TRP A 222 -4.06 18.22 -6.26
N ARG A 223 -2.83 17.95 -5.79
CA ARG A 223 -1.98 18.96 -5.15
C ARG A 223 -1.62 20.10 -6.12
N ALA A 224 -1.29 19.79 -7.36
CA ALA A 224 -1.04 20.81 -8.39
C ALA A 224 -2.27 21.68 -8.64
N ARG A 225 -3.47 21.11 -8.65
CA ARG A 225 -4.74 21.85 -8.76
C ARG A 225 -4.96 22.78 -7.60
N TRP A 226 -4.64 22.30 -6.37
CA TRP A 226 -4.81 23.11 -5.16
C TRP A 226 -3.78 24.22 -5.06
N SER A 227 -2.53 23.99 -5.46
CA SER A 227 -1.45 24.99 -5.42
C SER A 227 -1.69 26.20 -6.34
N LYS A 228 -2.52 26.07 -7.37
CA LYS A 228 -2.95 27.21 -8.21
C LYS A 228 -3.70 28.31 -7.47
N ARG A 229 -4.14 28.05 -6.24
CA ARG A 229 -4.79 29.06 -5.39
C ARG A 229 -3.79 29.99 -4.71
N ASP A 230 -2.52 29.59 -4.67
CA ASP A 230 -1.44 30.40 -4.13
C ASP A 230 -0.90 31.34 -5.23
N PRO A 231 -0.93 32.68 -5.01
CA PRO A 231 -0.42 33.67 -5.97
C PRO A 231 1.07 33.54 -6.27
N GLU A 232 1.86 32.97 -5.34
CA GLU A 232 3.31 32.77 -5.50
C GLU A 232 3.67 31.59 -6.39
N VAL A 233 2.69 30.75 -6.77
CA VAL A 233 2.90 29.54 -7.58
C VAL A 233 2.79 29.86 -9.07
N ASP A 234 3.79 29.48 -9.84
CA ASP A 234 3.76 29.54 -11.30
C ASP A 234 2.61 28.63 -11.82
N ARG A 235 1.63 29.29 -12.44
CA ARG A 235 0.41 28.63 -12.95
C ARG A 235 0.70 27.65 -14.07
N GLU A 236 1.70 27.95 -14.92
CA GLU A 236 2.09 27.04 -16.00
C GLU A 236 2.74 25.77 -15.45
N GLU A 237 3.64 25.92 -14.48
CA GLU A 237 4.26 24.76 -13.83
C GLU A 237 3.21 23.91 -13.10
N ALA A 238 2.26 24.52 -12.40
CA ALA A 238 1.15 23.82 -11.75
C ALA A 238 0.28 23.08 -12.79
N GLU A 239 0.04 23.67 -13.98
CA GLU A 239 -0.70 22.99 -15.07
C GLU A 239 0.09 21.81 -15.65
N ARG A 240 1.40 21.96 -15.85
CA ARG A 240 2.28 20.86 -16.30
C ARG A 240 2.26 19.69 -15.32
N ARG A 241 2.35 19.97 -14.01
CA ARG A 241 2.27 18.94 -12.95
C ARG A 241 0.90 18.28 -12.90
N PHE A 242 -0.17 19.05 -13.05
CA PHE A 242 -1.53 18.52 -13.07
C PHE A 242 -1.69 17.51 -14.23
N ARG A 243 -1.28 17.88 -15.45
CA ARG A 243 -1.34 16.99 -16.61
C ARG A 243 -0.49 15.74 -16.42
N ARG A 244 0.76 15.90 -15.97
CA ARG A 244 1.66 14.77 -15.69
C ARG A 244 1.08 13.81 -14.65
N GLY A 245 0.46 14.34 -13.60
CA GLY A 245 -0.20 13.50 -12.60
C GLY A 245 -1.37 12.70 -13.17
N LEU A 246 -2.16 13.30 -14.07
CA LEU A 246 -3.23 12.59 -14.80
C LEU A 246 -2.68 11.55 -15.79
N ASP A 247 -1.55 11.82 -16.44
CA ASP A 247 -0.90 10.87 -17.34
C ASP A 247 -0.41 9.65 -16.55
N TRP A 248 0.26 9.84 -15.40
CA TRP A 248 0.63 8.76 -14.50
C TRP A 248 -0.59 7.93 -14.09
N PHE A 249 -1.65 8.58 -13.62
CA PHE A 249 -2.89 7.89 -13.24
C PHE A 249 -3.45 7.07 -14.40
N PHE A 250 -3.57 7.66 -15.58
CA PHE A 250 -4.18 7.01 -16.74
C PHE A 250 -3.36 5.82 -17.25
N TYR A 251 -2.07 6.02 -17.55
CA TYR A 251 -1.25 4.98 -18.15
C TYR A 251 -0.98 3.82 -17.18
N VAL A 252 -0.75 4.11 -15.91
CA VAL A 252 -0.52 3.07 -14.91
C VAL A 252 -1.81 2.30 -14.60
N SER A 253 -2.98 2.96 -14.56
CA SER A 253 -4.26 2.27 -14.43
C SER A 253 -4.54 1.36 -15.63
N LEU A 254 -4.14 1.78 -16.84
CA LEU A 254 -4.25 0.92 -18.01
C LEU A 254 -3.31 -0.30 -17.94
N ALA A 255 -2.07 -0.08 -17.49
CA ALA A 255 -1.09 -1.15 -17.29
C ALA A 255 -1.52 -2.15 -16.19
N GLN A 256 -2.42 -1.77 -15.31
CA GLN A 256 -2.93 -2.63 -14.22
C GLN A 256 -3.90 -3.71 -14.74
N VAL A 257 -4.58 -3.46 -15.87
CA VAL A 257 -5.59 -4.39 -16.42
C VAL A 257 -5.04 -5.79 -16.71
N PRO A 258 -3.87 -5.96 -17.35
CA PRO A 258 -3.33 -7.30 -17.60
C PRO A 258 -2.69 -7.96 -16.37
N VAL A 259 -2.49 -7.24 -15.27
CA VAL A 259 -1.83 -7.73 -14.05
C VAL A 259 -2.87 -8.19 -13.01
N GLY A 260 -4.04 -7.58 -12.98
CA GLY A 260 -5.16 -7.91 -12.08
C GLY A 260 -6.16 -8.79 -12.74
#